data_0be8774f7e121e810cb711a71334ad89
#
_entry.id   0be8774f7e121e810cb711a71334ad89
#
_cell.length_a   1.000
_cell.length_b   1.000
_cell.length_c   1.000
_cell.angle_alpha   90.00
_cell.angle_beta   90.00
_cell.angle_gamma   90.00
#
_symmetry.space_group_name_H-M   'P 1'
#
loop_
_entity.id
_entity.type
_entity.pdbx_description
1 polymer ?
#
loop_
_entity_poly.entity_id
_entity_poly.type
_entity_poly.pdbx_seq_one_letter_code
_entity_poly.pdbx_strand_id
1 'polypeptide(L)'
;MLRALFIGILILTNSCNQTDSEQIRKPNTAWQSTDQPPVYPGCESRETTTEQWDCFQASISRSISMAFTENPLTLQANAPKSVTLYVEVDQSGKVMFKGVEPDTHKAILRAMQIAIDKLPTVSPATKTNVGVTAQVQFRIPILLQN
;
A
#
# COMPACT_ATOMS: atom_id res chain seq x y z
N MET A 1 87.34 15.65 -20.91
CA MET A 1 86.71 15.74 -19.60
C MET A 1 85.25 16.11 -19.75
N LEU A 2 84.35 15.12 -19.72
CA LEU A 2 82.98 15.35 -19.96
C LEU A 2 82.22 14.89 -18.70
N ARG A 3 81.65 15.84 -17.95
CA ARG A 3 80.83 15.58 -16.76
C ARG A 3 79.37 15.39 -17.23
N ALA A 4 78.86 14.17 -17.15
CA ALA A 4 77.47 13.88 -17.37
C ALA A 4 76.69 14.20 -16.07
N LEU A 5 75.78 15.15 -16.19
CA LEU A 5 74.82 15.50 -15.13
C LEU A 5 73.61 14.58 -15.29
N PHE A 6 73.39 13.65 -14.38
CA PHE A 6 72.15 12.87 -14.28
C PHE A 6 71.10 13.68 -13.50
N ILE A 7 70.10 14.17 -14.22
CA ILE A 7 68.93 14.79 -13.63
C ILE A 7 67.94 13.66 -13.31
N GLY A 8 67.84 13.31 -12.04
CA GLY A 8 66.84 12.37 -11.57
C GLY A 8 65.44 13.01 -11.59
N ILE A 9 64.58 12.54 -12.46
CA ILE A 9 63.15 12.91 -12.49
C ILE A 9 62.46 12.10 -11.38
N LEU A 10 62.09 12.76 -10.26
CA LEU A 10 61.23 12.21 -9.24
C LEU A 10 59.78 12.23 -9.73
N ILE A 11 59.25 11.09 -10.18
CA ILE A 11 57.84 10.95 -10.51
C ILE A 11 57.08 10.75 -9.22
N LEU A 12 56.44 11.81 -8.73
CA LEU A 12 55.45 11.73 -7.66
C LEU A 12 54.18 11.11 -8.20
N THR A 13 54.00 9.82 -7.99
CA THR A 13 52.72 9.17 -8.25
C THR A 13 51.75 9.59 -7.15
N ASN A 14 50.87 10.56 -7.46
CA ASN A 14 49.70 10.85 -6.65
C ASN A 14 48.74 9.65 -6.80
N SER A 15 48.81 8.71 -5.87
CA SER A 15 47.73 7.74 -5.66
C SER A 15 46.51 8.51 -5.12
N CYS A 16 45.61 8.90 -6.02
CA CYS A 16 44.26 9.23 -5.62
C CYS A 16 43.62 7.99 -5.00
N ASN A 17 43.56 7.96 -3.68
CA ASN A 17 42.64 7.09 -2.97
C ASN A 17 41.22 7.47 -3.44
N GLN A 18 40.68 6.71 -4.38
CA GLN A 18 39.26 6.68 -4.60
C GLN A 18 38.67 6.04 -3.33
N THR A 19 38.24 6.89 -2.43
CA THR A 19 37.30 6.51 -1.39
C THR A 19 36.05 6.07 -2.14
N ASP A 20 35.82 4.77 -2.23
CA ASP A 20 34.51 4.22 -2.62
C ASP A 20 33.49 4.84 -1.69
N SER A 21 32.90 5.93 -2.15
CA SER A 21 31.69 6.43 -1.54
C SER A 21 30.65 5.35 -1.76
N GLU A 22 30.46 4.53 -0.73
CA GLU A 22 29.39 3.57 -0.61
C GLU A 22 28.11 4.33 -0.97
N GLN A 23 27.66 4.15 -2.22
CA GLN A 23 26.43 4.78 -2.69
C GLN A 23 25.34 4.20 -1.84
N ILE A 24 24.90 4.96 -0.85
CA ILE A 24 23.69 4.67 -0.07
C ILE A 24 22.57 4.58 -1.09
N ARG A 25 22.26 3.35 -1.53
CA ARG A 25 21.15 3.09 -2.43
C ARG A 25 19.89 3.52 -1.69
N LYS A 26 19.23 4.55 -2.19
CA LYS A 26 17.91 4.94 -1.68
C LYS A 26 17.01 3.71 -1.71
N PRO A 27 16.34 3.37 -0.61
CA PRO A 27 15.46 2.20 -0.58
C PRO A 27 14.38 2.35 -1.65
N ASN A 28 14.06 1.25 -2.33
CA ASN A 28 12.97 1.23 -3.30
C ASN A 28 11.64 1.45 -2.55
N THR A 29 11.00 2.59 -2.79
CA THR A 29 9.72 2.95 -2.18
C THR A 29 8.52 2.43 -2.97
N ALA A 30 8.72 1.91 -4.19
CA ALA A 30 7.65 1.27 -4.95
C ALA A 30 7.17 0.00 -4.23
N TRP A 31 5.87 -0.32 -4.36
CA TRP A 31 5.31 -1.54 -3.80
C TRP A 31 5.91 -2.77 -4.50
N GLN A 32 6.31 -3.76 -3.72
CA GLN A 32 6.90 -5.03 -4.19
C GLN A 32 6.04 -6.21 -3.77
N SER A 33 6.15 -7.32 -4.49
CA SER A 33 5.43 -8.56 -4.15
C SER A 33 5.82 -9.17 -2.81
N THR A 34 6.99 -8.79 -2.29
CA THR A 34 7.50 -9.20 -0.97
C THR A 34 7.00 -8.30 0.16
N ASP A 35 6.38 -7.17 -0.15
CA ASP A 35 5.84 -6.28 0.87
C ASP A 35 4.60 -6.90 1.51
N GLN A 36 4.46 -6.68 2.82
CA GLN A 36 3.35 -7.22 3.59
C GLN A 36 2.09 -6.37 3.35
N PRO A 37 1.00 -6.94 2.83
CA PRO A 37 -0.27 -6.21 2.72
C PRO A 37 -0.87 -5.93 4.10
N PRO A 38 -1.87 -5.03 4.19
CA PRO A 38 -2.60 -4.85 5.43
C PRO A 38 -3.35 -6.15 5.77
N VAL A 39 -3.41 -6.49 7.07
CA VAL A 39 -4.04 -7.72 7.54
C VAL A 39 -5.27 -7.38 8.37
N TYR A 40 -6.43 -7.88 7.93
CA TYR A 40 -7.68 -7.74 8.65
C TYR A 40 -7.70 -8.69 9.87
N PRO A 41 -8.28 -8.29 11.02
CA PRO A 41 -8.42 -9.19 12.17
C PRO A 41 -9.08 -10.52 11.79
N GLY A 42 -8.41 -11.63 12.10
CA GLY A 42 -8.79 -12.98 11.71
C GLY A 42 -8.16 -13.49 10.40
N CYS A 43 -7.37 -12.67 9.70
CA CYS A 43 -6.62 -13.07 8.51
C CYS A 43 -5.14 -13.40 8.79
N GLU A 44 -4.68 -13.30 10.04
CA GLU A 44 -3.26 -13.44 10.44
C GLU A 44 -2.70 -14.84 10.18
N SER A 45 -3.57 -15.86 10.19
CA SER A 45 -3.17 -17.26 9.99
C SER A 45 -2.98 -17.65 8.53
N ARG A 46 -3.15 -16.73 7.59
CA ARG A 46 -2.92 -17.00 6.17
C ARG A 46 -1.42 -17.06 5.87
N GLU A 47 -0.99 -18.11 5.17
CA GLU A 47 0.43 -18.41 5.00
C GLU A 47 1.11 -17.50 3.99
N THR A 48 0.37 -17.07 2.97
CA THR A 48 0.91 -16.26 1.88
C THR A 48 0.34 -14.83 1.87
N THR A 49 1.12 -13.90 1.33
CA THR A 49 0.67 -12.50 1.13
C THR A 49 -0.57 -12.41 0.25
N THR A 50 -0.70 -13.30 -0.74
CA THR A 50 -1.88 -13.38 -1.60
C THR A 50 -3.12 -13.80 -0.81
N GLU A 51 -3.03 -14.86 0.00
CA GLU A 51 -4.15 -15.31 0.84
C GLU A 51 -4.54 -14.27 1.90
N GLN A 52 -3.57 -13.58 2.47
CA GLN A 52 -3.83 -12.47 3.40
C GLN A 52 -4.58 -11.34 2.70
N TRP A 53 -4.16 -11.01 1.48
CA TRP A 53 -4.81 -10.01 0.65
C TRP A 53 -6.25 -10.37 0.30
N ASP A 54 -6.48 -11.61 -0.17
CA ASP A 54 -7.81 -12.10 -0.51
C ASP A 54 -8.72 -12.13 0.71
N CYS A 55 -8.20 -12.58 1.85
CA CYS A 55 -8.91 -12.57 3.12
C CYS A 55 -9.28 -11.14 3.55
N PHE A 56 -8.35 -10.19 3.43
CA PHE A 56 -8.57 -8.78 3.72
C PHE A 56 -9.72 -8.20 2.88
N GLN A 57 -9.67 -8.38 1.55
CA GLN A 57 -10.70 -7.88 0.65
C GLN A 57 -12.07 -8.51 0.94
N ALA A 58 -12.10 -9.82 1.15
CA ALA A 58 -13.33 -10.54 1.48
C ALA A 58 -13.94 -10.08 2.81
N SER A 59 -13.10 -9.79 3.81
CA SER A 59 -13.55 -9.32 5.12
C SER A 59 -14.15 -7.92 5.05
N ILE A 60 -13.52 -7.00 4.32
CA ILE A 60 -14.08 -5.66 4.11
C ILE A 60 -15.38 -5.73 3.31
N SER A 61 -15.43 -6.48 2.21
CA SER A 61 -16.63 -6.65 1.40
C SER A 61 -17.79 -7.21 2.23
N ARG A 62 -17.52 -8.21 3.07
CA ARG A 62 -18.52 -8.79 3.98
C ARG A 62 -19.04 -7.77 4.98
N SER A 63 -18.13 -7.02 5.63
CA SER A 63 -18.51 -6.00 6.62
C SER A 63 -19.41 -4.92 6.01
N ILE A 64 -19.12 -4.49 4.80
CA ILE A 64 -19.93 -3.51 4.07
C ILE A 64 -21.29 -4.11 3.70
N SER A 65 -21.32 -5.35 3.17
CA SER A 65 -22.57 -6.03 2.83
C SER A 65 -23.47 -6.22 4.06
N MET A 66 -22.90 -6.58 5.21
CA MET A 66 -23.65 -6.69 6.46
C MET A 66 -24.21 -5.34 6.89
N ALA A 67 -23.45 -4.25 6.80
CA ALA A 67 -23.94 -2.91 7.13
C ALA A 67 -25.13 -2.49 6.25
N PHE A 68 -25.14 -2.88 4.98
CA PHE A 68 -26.30 -2.65 4.07
C PHE A 68 -27.47 -3.55 4.38
N THR A 69 -27.26 -4.76 4.87
CA THR A 69 -28.35 -5.64 5.31
C THR A 69 -29.03 -5.10 6.58
N GLU A 70 -28.23 -4.59 7.51
CA GLU A 70 -28.73 -3.98 8.75
C GLU A 70 -29.47 -2.64 8.50
N ASN A 71 -29.03 -1.90 7.49
CA ASN A 71 -29.60 -0.61 7.09
C ASN A 71 -29.91 -0.63 5.59
N PRO A 72 -31.00 -1.28 5.17
CA PRO A 72 -31.33 -1.41 3.76
C PRO A 72 -31.45 -0.05 3.08
N LEU A 73 -30.67 0.11 2.00
CA LEU A 73 -30.78 1.28 1.15
C LEU A 73 -31.96 1.10 0.20
N THR A 74 -32.86 2.08 0.16
CA THR A 74 -33.84 2.17 -0.93
C THR A 74 -33.10 2.58 -2.19
N LEU A 75 -32.66 1.60 -2.97
CA LEU A 75 -31.99 1.86 -4.22
C LEU A 75 -33.02 2.26 -5.29
N GLN A 76 -32.69 3.27 -6.07
CA GLN A 76 -33.49 3.65 -7.22
C GLN A 76 -33.36 2.56 -8.31
N ALA A 77 -34.37 2.42 -9.16
CA ALA A 77 -34.39 1.42 -10.22
C ALA A 77 -33.21 1.46 -11.19
N ASN A 78 -32.54 2.61 -11.29
CA ASN A 78 -31.35 2.85 -12.11
C ASN A 78 -30.02 2.79 -11.32
N ALA A 79 -30.05 2.39 -10.06
CA ALA A 79 -28.83 2.25 -9.27
C ALA A 79 -27.92 1.14 -9.87
N PRO A 80 -26.59 1.31 -9.84
CA PRO A 80 -25.68 0.28 -10.31
C PRO A 80 -25.83 -0.98 -9.44
N LYS A 81 -25.73 -2.17 -10.04
CA LYS A 81 -25.75 -3.44 -9.31
C LYS A 81 -24.44 -3.71 -8.53
N SER A 82 -23.39 -3.10 -8.97
CA SER A 82 -22.08 -3.19 -8.32
C SER A 82 -21.33 -1.87 -8.45
N VAL A 83 -20.46 -1.62 -7.51
CA VAL A 83 -19.53 -0.47 -7.52
C VAL A 83 -18.15 -0.94 -7.12
N THR A 84 -17.13 -0.22 -7.58
CA THR A 84 -15.77 -0.40 -7.09
C THR A 84 -15.52 0.62 -5.99
N LEU A 85 -15.27 0.14 -4.79
CA LEU A 85 -14.93 0.96 -3.64
C LEU A 85 -13.43 1.24 -3.63
N TYR A 86 -13.06 2.50 -3.46
CA TYR A 86 -11.70 2.93 -3.24
C TYR A 86 -11.47 3.16 -1.75
N VAL A 87 -10.53 2.45 -1.18
CA VAL A 87 -10.16 2.54 0.22
C VAL A 87 -8.67 2.75 0.38
N GLU A 88 -8.30 3.35 1.49
CA GLU A 88 -6.93 3.58 1.89
C GLU A 88 -6.74 3.05 3.31
N VAL A 89 -5.65 2.33 3.55
CA VAL A 89 -5.19 2.02 4.90
C VAL A 89 -4.01 2.90 5.20
N ASP A 90 -4.10 3.65 6.27
CA ASP A 90 -3.00 4.50 6.72
C ASP A 90 -1.95 3.70 7.52
N GLN A 91 -0.88 4.38 7.92
CA GLN A 91 0.22 3.78 8.68
C GLN A 91 -0.19 3.29 10.09
N SER A 92 -1.32 3.75 10.60
CA SER A 92 -1.89 3.30 11.88
C SER A 92 -2.82 2.09 11.74
N GLY A 93 -3.13 1.68 10.50
CA GLY A 93 -4.07 0.61 10.20
C GLY A 93 -5.52 1.07 10.13
N LYS A 94 -5.78 2.37 10.11
CA LYS A 94 -7.13 2.90 9.92
C LYS A 94 -7.55 2.78 8.47
N VAL A 95 -8.71 2.18 8.22
CA VAL A 95 -9.32 2.09 6.89
C VAL A 95 -10.12 3.35 6.61
N MET A 96 -9.87 4.00 5.49
CA MET A 96 -10.50 5.27 5.10
C MET A 96 -11.20 5.13 3.76
N PHE A 97 -12.40 5.69 3.66
CA PHE A 97 -13.16 5.81 2.42
C PHE A 97 -12.55 6.89 1.51
N LYS A 98 -12.32 6.56 0.24
CA LYS A 98 -11.76 7.49 -0.76
C LYS A 98 -12.73 7.78 -1.91
N GLY A 99 -13.71 6.91 -2.14
CA GLY A 99 -14.69 7.07 -3.18
C GLY A 99 -15.23 5.77 -3.74
N VAL A 100 -16.09 5.85 -4.73
CA VAL A 100 -16.62 4.72 -5.49
C VAL A 100 -16.68 5.02 -6.99
N GLU A 101 -16.67 3.98 -7.80
CA GLU A 101 -16.83 4.04 -9.24
C GLU A 101 -17.81 2.92 -9.71
N PRO A 102 -18.76 3.18 -10.60
CA PRO A 102 -19.12 4.50 -11.14
C PRO A 102 -19.67 5.46 -10.09
N ASP A 103 -19.66 6.75 -10.40
CA ASP A 103 -20.29 7.75 -9.52
C ASP A 103 -21.75 7.38 -9.26
N THR A 104 -22.18 7.52 -8.03
CA THR A 104 -23.45 7.00 -7.57
C THR A 104 -24.16 7.97 -6.62
N HIS A 105 -25.39 7.60 -6.22
CA HIS A 105 -26.20 8.43 -5.35
C HIS A 105 -25.54 8.73 -4.00
N LYS A 106 -25.70 9.96 -3.51
CA LYS A 106 -25.17 10.42 -2.21
C LYS A 106 -25.55 9.51 -1.05
N ALA A 107 -26.72 8.87 -1.10
CA ALA A 107 -27.16 7.92 -0.09
C ALA A 107 -26.23 6.69 -0.01
N ILE A 108 -25.83 6.15 -1.17
CA ILE A 108 -24.88 5.01 -1.25
C ILE A 108 -23.50 5.43 -0.73
N LEU A 109 -23.01 6.60 -1.18
CA LEU A 109 -21.72 7.14 -0.71
C LEU A 109 -21.69 7.29 0.81
N ARG A 110 -22.76 7.87 1.38
CA ARG A 110 -22.88 8.05 2.83
C ARG A 110 -22.95 6.73 3.58
N ALA A 111 -23.70 5.77 3.06
CA ALA A 111 -23.80 4.46 3.69
C ALA A 111 -22.45 3.70 3.66
N MET A 112 -21.72 3.79 2.55
CA MET A 112 -20.37 3.22 2.46
C MET A 112 -19.39 3.90 3.41
N GLN A 113 -19.42 5.23 3.51
CA GLN A 113 -18.61 5.96 4.47
C GLN A 113 -18.89 5.48 5.91
N ILE A 114 -20.17 5.38 6.30
CA ILE A 114 -20.56 4.90 7.64
C ILE A 114 -20.11 3.45 7.87
N ALA A 115 -20.22 2.59 6.85
CA ALA A 115 -19.77 1.20 6.95
C ALA A 115 -18.25 1.11 7.14
N ILE A 116 -17.49 1.91 6.39
CA ILE A 116 -16.02 1.97 6.52
C ILE A 116 -15.60 2.52 7.89
N ASP A 117 -16.26 3.55 8.38
CA ASP A 117 -15.94 4.17 9.68
C ASP A 117 -16.17 3.21 10.87
N LYS A 118 -16.97 2.16 10.67
CA LYS A 118 -17.22 1.10 11.67
C LYS A 118 -16.23 -0.06 11.59
N LEU A 119 -15.38 -0.12 10.57
CA LEU A 119 -14.38 -1.19 10.43
C LEU A 119 -13.39 -1.15 11.60
N PRO A 120 -12.92 -2.32 12.06
CA PRO A 120 -11.84 -2.37 13.04
C PRO A 120 -10.54 -1.82 12.43
N THR A 121 -9.63 -1.38 13.29
CA THR A 121 -8.24 -1.12 12.89
C THR A 121 -7.62 -2.42 12.42
N VAL A 122 -6.93 -2.38 11.31
CA VAL A 122 -6.22 -3.51 10.71
C VAL A 122 -4.72 -3.39 10.96
N SER A 123 -3.97 -4.48 10.83
CA SER A 123 -2.51 -4.36 10.80
C SER A 123 -2.11 -3.61 9.52
N PRO A 124 -1.33 -2.52 9.63
CA PRO A 124 -0.96 -1.72 8.46
C PRO A 124 -0.04 -2.49 7.51
N ALA A 125 -0.05 -2.10 6.26
CA ALA A 125 0.91 -2.61 5.29
C ALA A 125 2.35 -2.27 5.70
N THR A 126 3.29 -3.15 5.38
CA THR A 126 4.70 -2.95 5.73
C THR A 126 5.60 -3.14 4.52
N LYS A 127 6.48 -2.17 4.31
CA LYS A 127 7.59 -2.27 3.35
C LYS A 127 8.66 -3.18 3.91
N THR A 128 8.69 -4.43 3.46
CA THR A 128 9.57 -5.47 4.01
C THR A 128 11.04 -5.14 3.86
N ASN A 129 11.43 -4.48 2.77
CA ASN A 129 12.81 -4.09 2.49
C ASN A 129 13.38 -3.00 3.41
N VAL A 130 12.52 -2.23 4.07
CA VAL A 130 12.91 -1.12 4.98
C VAL A 130 12.29 -1.24 6.36
N GLY A 131 11.38 -2.20 6.58
CA GLY A 131 10.76 -2.47 7.88
C GLY A 131 9.85 -1.34 8.38
N VAL A 132 9.26 -0.55 7.47
CA VAL A 132 8.39 0.58 7.83
C VAL A 132 6.95 0.34 7.39
N THR A 133 6.01 0.82 8.19
CA THR A 133 4.60 0.82 7.81
C THR A 133 4.35 1.78 6.64
N ALA A 134 3.46 1.39 5.75
CA ALA A 134 3.14 2.15 4.54
C ALA A 134 1.64 2.40 4.43
N GLN A 135 1.30 3.58 3.93
CA GLN A 135 -0.04 3.88 3.47
C GLN A 135 -0.27 3.21 2.12
N VAL A 136 -1.40 2.53 1.96
CA VAL A 136 -1.75 1.83 0.73
C VAL A 136 -3.19 2.08 0.32
N GLN A 137 -3.42 2.16 -0.99
CA GLN A 137 -4.74 2.31 -1.58
C GLN A 137 -5.08 1.08 -2.43
N PHE A 138 -6.34 0.69 -2.40
CA PHE A 138 -6.83 -0.44 -3.19
C PHE A 138 -8.28 -0.28 -3.56
N ARG A 139 -8.71 -1.19 -4.44
CA ARG A 139 -10.04 -1.23 -5.02
C ARG A 139 -10.72 -2.52 -4.60
N ILE A 140 -11.95 -2.42 -4.12
CA ILE A 140 -12.73 -3.56 -3.68
C ILE A 140 -14.07 -3.54 -4.43
N PRO A 141 -14.42 -4.59 -5.19
CA PRO A 141 -15.72 -4.69 -5.81
C PRO A 141 -16.80 -4.98 -4.75
N ILE A 142 -17.86 -4.20 -4.74
CA ILE A 142 -19.01 -4.34 -3.83
C ILE A 142 -20.28 -4.57 -4.66
N LEU A 143 -20.99 -5.64 -4.34
CA LEU A 143 -22.32 -5.89 -4.89
C LEU A 143 -23.35 -5.11 -4.07
N LEU A 144 -24.13 -4.29 -4.75
CA LEU A 144 -25.28 -3.61 -4.16
C LEU A 144 -26.50 -4.53 -4.37
N GLN A 145 -26.97 -5.16 -3.31
CA GLN A 145 -28.16 -5.99 -3.36
C GLN A 145 -29.40 -5.10 -3.28
N ASN A 146 -30.38 -5.37 -4.13
CA ASN A 146 -31.71 -4.78 -4.04
C ASN A 146 -32.57 -5.56 -3.05
#